data_619299fc45c234b8ec93d9756c175f5f
#
_entry.id   619299fc45c234b8ec93d9756c175f5f
#
_cell.length_a   1.000
_cell.length_b   1.000
_cell.length_c   1.000
_cell.angle_alpha   90.00
_cell.angle_beta   90.00
_cell.angle_gamma   90.00
#
_symmetry.space_group_name_H-M   'P 1'
#
loop_
_entity.id
_entity.type
_entity.pdbx_description
1 polymer ?
#
loop_
_entity_poly.entity_id
_entity_poly.type
_entity_poly.pdbx_seq_one_letter_code
_entity_poly.pdbx_strand_id
1 'polypeptide(L)'
;RGLGLKGFASRERMGFATDAAVEEFCDFGVEQAFARTHTSPNFMLGPVAGCRFSVPAGESREVIFALGYYIGGQATFNYPSKYWYTRHFDNIDAVFTYALEQRDRYLEEALERDQELLATGLSEDQQFLLSHATRSYYGSTEWLVDEKGKPLWVVNEGEYLMMNTLDLTVDMMFFELRWNAWTVRNVLEQFVDRYSYEDALFDPTEPDVMHPGGISFAHDMGVANH
;
A
#
# COMPACT_ATOMS: atom_id res chain seq x y z
N ARG A 1 -23.70 -13.32 15.17
CA ARG A 1 -22.29 -13.72 15.41
C ARG A 1 -21.52 -12.43 15.58
N GLY A 2 -21.12 -12.09 16.83
CA GLY A 2 -20.27 -10.93 17.06
C GLY A 2 -18.88 -11.23 16.53
N LEU A 3 -18.44 -10.49 15.53
CA LEU A 3 -17.04 -10.45 15.13
C LEU A 3 -16.26 -9.93 16.34
N GLY A 4 -15.30 -10.71 16.85
CA GLY A 4 -14.41 -10.26 17.90
C GLY A 4 -13.39 -9.27 17.34
N LEU A 5 -13.88 -8.10 16.93
CA LEU A 5 -13.04 -7.05 16.37
C LEU A 5 -12.32 -6.36 17.52
N LYS A 6 -11.01 -6.59 17.63
CA LYS A 6 -10.16 -5.83 18.52
C LYS A 6 -8.96 -5.31 17.75
N GLY A 7 -9.02 -4.02 17.44
CA GLY A 7 -7.91 -3.29 16.84
C GLY A 7 -6.99 -2.73 17.89
N PHE A 8 -5.70 -2.76 17.64
CA PHE A 8 -4.73 -1.99 18.39
C PHE A 8 -4.57 -0.64 17.72
N ALA A 9 -4.94 0.41 18.42
CA ALA A 9 -4.72 1.76 17.95
C ALA A 9 -3.26 2.16 18.21
N SER A 10 -2.40 1.98 17.25
CA SER A 10 -1.28 2.90 17.08
C SER A 10 -1.80 4.24 16.53
N ARG A 11 -0.97 5.29 16.48
CA ARG A 11 -1.34 6.53 15.79
C ARG A 11 -1.78 6.27 14.33
N GLU A 12 -1.30 5.20 13.74
CA GLU A 12 -1.55 4.76 12.38
C GLU A 12 -2.70 3.75 12.26
N ARG A 13 -3.39 3.47 13.37
CA ARG A 13 -4.53 2.55 13.39
C ARG A 13 -4.27 1.23 12.66
N MET A 14 -3.19 0.59 13.02
CA MET A 14 -2.90 -0.79 12.61
C MET A 14 -3.63 -1.77 13.51
N GLY A 15 -3.98 -2.93 12.97
CA GLY A 15 -4.58 -3.98 13.76
C GLY A 15 -4.80 -5.26 12.99
N PHE A 16 -5.47 -6.18 13.63
CA PHE A 16 -5.97 -7.37 12.99
C PHE A 16 -7.36 -7.75 13.53
N ALA A 17 -8.08 -8.51 12.73
CA ALA A 17 -9.32 -9.15 13.14
C ALA A 17 -9.28 -10.64 12.78
N THR A 18 -10.06 -11.44 13.46
CA THR A 18 -10.20 -12.87 13.20
C THR A 18 -11.63 -13.32 13.41
N ASP A 19 -12.01 -14.43 12.82
CA ASP A 19 -13.29 -15.12 13.01
C ASP A 19 -13.34 -15.98 14.27
N ALA A 20 -12.22 -16.08 15.01
CA ALA A 20 -12.10 -16.85 16.25
C ALA A 20 -12.15 -15.95 17.51
N ALA A 21 -12.34 -16.58 18.68
CA ALA A 21 -12.22 -15.88 19.95
C ALA A 21 -10.77 -15.43 20.18
N VAL A 22 -10.61 -14.16 20.58
CA VAL A 22 -9.30 -13.51 20.74
C VAL A 22 -8.95 -13.39 22.21
N GLU A 23 -7.73 -13.76 22.55
CA GLU A 23 -7.08 -13.44 23.83
C GLU A 23 -6.06 -12.32 23.61
N GLU A 24 -6.14 -11.27 24.41
CA GLU A 24 -5.24 -10.12 24.29
C GLU A 24 -4.16 -10.15 25.36
N PHE A 25 -2.96 -9.82 24.98
CA PHE A 25 -1.83 -9.63 25.89
C PHE A 25 -0.82 -8.65 25.28
N CYS A 26 -0.04 -7.99 26.13
CA CYS A 26 1.05 -7.12 25.69
C CYS A 26 2.36 -7.81 26.00
N ASP A 27 3.07 -8.24 24.98
CA ASP A 27 4.42 -8.77 25.09
C ASP A 27 5.17 -8.68 23.77
N PHE A 28 6.47 -8.79 23.84
CA PHE A 28 7.35 -8.84 22.68
C PHE A 28 7.89 -10.24 22.41
N GLY A 29 7.85 -11.12 23.38
CA GLY A 29 8.34 -12.48 23.30
C GLY A 29 7.23 -13.49 23.08
N VAL A 30 7.44 -14.39 22.12
CA VAL A 30 6.48 -15.48 21.84
C VAL A 30 6.28 -16.38 23.06
N GLU A 31 7.33 -16.62 23.83
CA GLU A 31 7.27 -17.45 25.05
C GLU A 31 6.41 -16.82 26.13
N GLN A 32 6.57 -15.50 26.36
CA GLN A 32 5.77 -14.75 27.31
C GLN A 32 4.32 -14.64 26.86
N ALA A 33 4.09 -14.47 25.56
CA ALA A 33 2.77 -14.51 24.98
C ALA A 33 2.05 -15.83 25.30
N PHE A 34 2.72 -16.96 25.15
CA PHE A 34 2.18 -18.27 25.53
C PHE A 34 2.05 -18.47 27.05
N ALA A 35 2.95 -17.88 27.85
CA ALA A 35 2.89 -17.93 29.30
C ALA A 35 1.78 -17.02 29.90
N ARG A 36 1.12 -16.20 29.08
CA ARG A 36 0.10 -15.22 29.51
C ARG A 36 0.62 -14.18 30.51
N THR A 37 1.89 -13.85 30.42
CA THR A 37 2.45 -12.81 31.27
C THR A 37 2.09 -11.46 30.66
N HIS A 38 1.19 -10.72 31.30
CA HIS A 38 0.82 -9.37 30.84
C HIS A 38 1.87 -8.39 31.30
N THR A 39 2.54 -7.75 30.37
CA THR A 39 3.41 -6.60 30.63
C THR A 39 2.72 -5.32 30.18
N SER A 40 2.99 -4.22 30.89
CA SER A 40 2.52 -2.92 30.44
C SER A 40 3.20 -2.56 29.13
N PRO A 41 2.49 -1.90 28.18
CA PRO A 41 3.11 -1.37 26.98
C PRO A 41 4.32 -0.52 27.33
N ASN A 42 5.45 -0.83 26.74
CA ASN A 42 6.70 -0.11 26.95
C ASN A 42 7.35 0.19 25.61
N PHE A 43 8.36 1.04 25.61
CA PHE A 43 9.12 1.34 24.41
C PHE A 43 9.61 0.04 23.75
N MET A 44 9.33 -0.12 22.48
CA MET A 44 9.60 -1.31 21.66
C MET A 44 8.76 -2.58 22.00
N LEU A 45 7.82 -2.52 22.94
CA LEU A 45 6.87 -3.59 23.16
C LEU A 45 5.58 -3.28 22.40
N GLY A 46 5.22 -4.15 21.47
CA GLY A 46 3.96 -4.06 20.72
C GLY A 46 2.83 -4.82 21.41
N PRO A 47 1.59 -4.46 21.13
CA PRO A 47 0.45 -5.30 21.52
C PRO A 47 0.48 -6.60 20.72
N VAL A 48 0.20 -7.69 21.40
CA VAL A 48 0.04 -9.02 20.80
C VAL A 48 -1.37 -9.52 21.13
N ALA A 49 -2.03 -10.10 20.17
CA ALA A 49 -3.25 -10.84 20.42
C ALA A 49 -3.21 -12.17 19.67
N GLY A 50 -3.87 -13.15 20.21
CA GLY A 50 -3.90 -14.50 19.67
C GLY A 50 -5.24 -15.17 19.89
N CYS A 51 -5.47 -16.26 19.19
CA CYS A 51 -6.59 -17.14 19.44
C CYS A 51 -6.10 -18.49 19.93
N ARG A 52 -6.86 -19.09 20.84
CA ARG A 52 -6.58 -20.42 21.35
C ARG A 52 -7.74 -21.34 21.00
N PHE A 53 -7.41 -22.49 20.47
CA PHE A 53 -8.39 -23.50 20.12
C PHE A 53 -7.81 -24.91 20.30
N SER A 54 -8.69 -25.90 20.40
CA SER A 54 -8.33 -27.32 20.39
C SER A 54 -8.76 -27.94 19.07
N VAL A 55 -7.91 -28.80 18.54
CA VAL A 55 -8.20 -29.59 17.35
C VAL A 55 -8.22 -31.08 17.78
N PRO A 56 -9.37 -31.78 17.77
CA PRO A 56 -9.42 -33.18 18.04
C PRO A 56 -8.59 -34.03 17.08
N ALA A 57 -8.17 -35.20 17.50
CA ALA A 57 -7.38 -36.09 16.64
C ALA A 57 -8.16 -36.46 15.37
N GLY A 58 -7.51 -36.27 14.21
CA GLY A 58 -8.10 -36.55 12.89
C GLY A 58 -8.98 -35.44 12.33
N GLU A 59 -9.13 -34.33 13.05
CA GLU A 59 -9.84 -33.13 12.57
C GLU A 59 -8.88 -32.02 12.16
N SER A 60 -9.39 -31.05 11.39
CA SER A 60 -8.70 -29.81 11.05
C SER A 60 -9.56 -28.60 11.41
N ARG A 61 -8.92 -27.49 11.70
CA ARG A 61 -9.58 -26.21 11.93
C ARG A 61 -8.82 -25.11 11.19
N GLU A 62 -9.56 -24.30 10.48
CA GLU A 62 -9.07 -23.08 9.85
C GLU A 62 -9.39 -21.86 10.73
N VAL A 63 -8.46 -20.96 10.85
CA VAL A 63 -8.63 -19.66 11.53
C VAL A 63 -8.09 -18.59 10.62
N ILE A 64 -8.90 -17.58 10.37
CA ILE A 64 -8.59 -16.50 9.45
C ILE A 64 -8.15 -15.26 10.24
N PHE A 65 -7.07 -14.64 9.79
CA PHE A 65 -6.60 -13.36 10.28
C PHE A 65 -6.61 -12.34 9.15
N ALA A 66 -7.31 -11.24 9.33
CA ALA A 66 -7.21 -10.05 8.50
C ALA A 66 -6.26 -9.05 9.17
N LEU A 67 -5.14 -8.76 8.54
CA LEU A 67 -4.19 -7.74 8.96
C LEU A 67 -4.43 -6.46 8.15
N GLY A 68 -4.37 -5.32 8.79
CA GLY A 68 -4.59 -4.08 8.08
C GLY A 68 -4.27 -2.83 8.88
N TYR A 69 -4.36 -1.72 8.17
CA TYR A 69 -4.25 -0.39 8.75
C TYR A 69 -5.31 0.53 8.15
N TYR A 70 -5.60 1.63 8.84
CA TYR A 70 -6.52 2.66 8.39
C TYR A 70 -5.97 4.04 8.73
N ILE A 71 -5.73 4.83 7.70
CA ILE A 71 -5.32 6.22 7.81
C ILE A 71 -6.48 7.08 7.28
N GLY A 72 -7.28 7.65 8.18
CA GLY A 72 -8.45 8.46 7.84
C GLY A 72 -8.16 9.96 7.72
N GLY A 73 -6.91 10.35 7.95
CA GLY A 73 -6.47 11.73 7.91
C GLY A 73 -6.06 12.21 6.52
N GLN A 74 -5.37 13.33 6.52
CA GLN A 74 -4.80 13.91 5.33
C GLN A 74 -3.49 13.16 4.97
N ALA A 75 -3.43 12.62 3.78
CA ALA A 75 -2.19 12.19 3.16
C ALA A 75 -1.71 13.34 2.27
N THR A 76 -0.50 13.82 2.49
CA THR A 76 -0.01 14.97 1.73
C THR A 76 0.99 14.56 0.66
N PHE A 77 0.81 15.17 -0.45
CA PHE A 77 1.68 15.09 -1.60
C PHE A 77 1.86 16.51 -2.17
N ASN A 78 2.39 17.37 -1.31
CA ASN A 78 2.48 18.82 -1.50
C ASN A 78 1.14 19.56 -1.64
N TYR A 79 0.01 18.87 -1.55
CA TYR A 79 -1.33 19.45 -1.46
C TYR A 79 -2.29 18.48 -0.76
N PRO A 80 -3.40 18.97 -0.21
CA PRO A 80 -4.34 18.15 0.55
C PRO A 80 -4.91 17.00 -0.26
N SER A 81 -4.72 15.80 0.25
CA SER A 81 -5.27 14.56 -0.31
C SER A 81 -5.65 13.57 0.78
N LYS A 82 -6.35 12.53 0.43
CA LYS A 82 -6.73 11.42 1.31
C LYS A 82 -6.57 10.10 0.59
N TYR A 83 -6.42 9.02 1.33
CA TYR A 83 -6.46 7.69 0.74
C TYR A 83 -7.81 7.41 0.09
N TRP A 84 -7.80 6.84 -1.11
CA TRP A 84 -9.02 6.50 -1.85
C TRP A 84 -9.98 5.61 -1.06
N TYR A 85 -9.46 4.61 -0.34
CA TYR A 85 -10.29 3.66 0.39
C TYR A 85 -11.12 4.29 1.51
N THR A 86 -10.73 5.47 2.01
CA THR A 86 -11.52 6.22 3.01
C THR A 86 -12.86 6.73 2.49
N ARG A 87 -13.12 6.61 1.19
CA ARG A 87 -14.44 6.86 0.59
C ARG A 87 -15.41 5.71 0.78
N HIS A 88 -14.89 4.52 1.11
CA HIS A 88 -15.65 3.29 1.25
C HIS A 88 -15.72 2.81 2.70
N PHE A 89 -14.74 3.21 3.51
CA PHE A 89 -14.62 2.77 4.89
C PHE A 89 -14.42 3.97 5.81
N ASP A 90 -15.17 4.03 6.89
CA ASP A 90 -15.09 5.12 7.87
C ASP A 90 -14.05 4.87 8.98
N ASN A 91 -13.63 3.63 9.14
CA ASN A 91 -12.71 3.19 10.20
C ASN A 91 -12.10 1.81 9.89
N ILE A 92 -11.15 1.40 10.74
CA ILE A 92 -10.45 0.12 10.59
C ILE A 92 -11.39 -1.09 10.77
N ASP A 93 -12.42 -0.98 11.62
CA ASP A 93 -13.35 -2.09 11.86
C ASP A 93 -14.17 -2.39 10.60
N ALA A 94 -14.56 -1.35 9.86
CA ALA A 94 -15.23 -1.51 8.57
C ALA A 94 -14.33 -2.21 7.54
N VAL A 95 -13.03 -1.88 7.52
CA VAL A 95 -12.04 -2.56 6.65
C VAL A 95 -11.94 -4.04 7.01
N PHE A 96 -11.80 -4.36 8.29
CA PHE A 96 -11.70 -5.76 8.74
C PHE A 96 -12.96 -6.56 8.49
N THR A 97 -14.13 -5.98 8.77
CA THR A 97 -15.41 -6.63 8.48
C THR A 97 -15.51 -6.99 7.02
N TYR A 98 -15.23 -6.04 6.13
CA TYR A 98 -15.24 -6.26 4.70
C TYR A 98 -14.23 -7.33 4.27
N ALA A 99 -13.00 -7.29 4.78
CA ALA A 99 -11.97 -8.26 4.44
C ALA A 99 -12.37 -9.68 4.82
N LEU A 100 -12.93 -9.88 6.02
CA LEU A 100 -13.37 -11.20 6.48
C LEU A 100 -14.61 -11.70 5.72
N GLU A 101 -15.55 -10.81 5.38
CA GLU A 101 -16.75 -11.16 4.61
C GLU A 101 -16.43 -11.50 3.15
N GLN A 102 -15.41 -10.85 2.56
CA GLN A 102 -15.04 -11.02 1.16
C GLN A 102 -13.87 -12.00 0.94
N ARG A 103 -13.40 -12.69 1.99
CA ARG A 103 -12.19 -13.52 1.95
C ARG A 103 -12.23 -14.56 0.85
N ASP A 104 -13.34 -15.24 0.69
CA ASP A 104 -13.46 -16.36 -0.26
C ASP A 104 -13.35 -15.85 -1.70
N ARG A 105 -13.99 -14.70 -1.98
CA ARG A 105 -13.87 -14.02 -3.28
C ARG A 105 -12.42 -13.60 -3.56
N TYR A 106 -11.73 -12.98 -2.58
CA TYR A 106 -10.33 -12.58 -2.78
C TYR A 106 -9.38 -13.76 -2.93
N LEU A 107 -9.65 -14.86 -2.24
CA LEU A 107 -8.89 -16.10 -2.41
C LEU A 107 -9.08 -16.66 -3.82
N GLU A 108 -10.32 -16.71 -4.31
CA GLU A 108 -10.64 -17.16 -5.66
C GLU A 108 -9.97 -16.29 -6.74
N GLU A 109 -10.09 -14.96 -6.62
CA GLU A 109 -9.43 -14.00 -7.52
C GLU A 109 -7.89 -14.16 -7.49
N ALA A 110 -7.29 -14.38 -6.33
CA ALA A 110 -5.84 -14.62 -6.21
C ALA A 110 -5.41 -15.91 -6.92
N LEU A 111 -6.16 -16.99 -6.72
CA LEU A 111 -5.90 -18.28 -7.39
C LEU A 111 -6.05 -18.17 -8.92
N GLU A 112 -7.01 -17.38 -9.41
CA GLU A 112 -7.15 -17.12 -10.84
C GLU A 112 -5.91 -16.40 -11.39
N ARG A 113 -5.39 -15.39 -10.69
CA ARG A 113 -4.15 -14.69 -11.09
C ARG A 113 -2.93 -15.60 -11.09
N ASP A 114 -2.81 -16.48 -10.11
CA ASP A 114 -1.75 -17.49 -10.09
C ASP A 114 -1.85 -18.44 -11.30
N GLN A 115 -3.06 -18.87 -11.68
CA GLN A 115 -3.25 -19.70 -12.87
C GLN A 115 -2.91 -18.93 -14.17
N GLU A 116 -3.26 -17.66 -14.27
CA GLU A 116 -2.87 -16.83 -15.43
C GLU A 116 -1.35 -16.75 -15.56
N LEU A 117 -0.64 -16.57 -14.44
CA LEU A 117 0.82 -16.52 -14.42
C LEU A 117 1.43 -17.88 -14.87
N LEU A 118 0.93 -18.98 -14.31
CA LEU A 118 1.37 -20.33 -14.70
C LEU A 118 1.13 -20.63 -16.19
N ALA A 119 0.08 -20.08 -16.76
CA ALA A 119 -0.27 -20.25 -18.18
C ALA A 119 0.59 -19.40 -19.15
N THR A 120 1.46 -18.52 -18.66
CA THR A 120 2.27 -17.64 -19.52
C THR A 120 3.32 -18.36 -20.37
N GLY A 121 3.70 -19.58 -20.01
CA GLY A 121 4.81 -20.32 -20.62
C GLY A 121 6.20 -19.79 -20.23
N LEU A 122 6.30 -18.88 -19.25
CA LEU A 122 7.54 -18.43 -18.66
C LEU A 122 8.18 -19.56 -17.84
N SER A 123 9.51 -19.54 -17.69
CA SER A 123 10.19 -20.45 -16.77
C SER A 123 9.83 -20.14 -15.32
N GLU A 124 10.04 -21.10 -14.40
CA GLU A 124 9.78 -20.91 -12.96
C GLU A 124 10.51 -19.68 -12.40
N ASP A 125 11.77 -19.46 -12.77
CA ASP A 125 12.53 -18.28 -12.35
C ASP A 125 11.92 -16.97 -12.87
N GLN A 126 11.45 -16.96 -14.11
CA GLN A 126 10.78 -15.79 -14.69
C GLN A 126 9.44 -15.52 -14.02
N GLN A 127 8.66 -16.55 -13.73
CA GLN A 127 7.39 -16.43 -12.99
C GLN A 127 7.65 -15.88 -11.58
N PHE A 128 8.69 -16.40 -10.90
CA PHE A 128 9.10 -15.90 -9.59
C PHE A 128 9.48 -14.41 -9.63
N LEU A 129 10.35 -14.03 -10.58
CA LEU A 129 10.75 -12.63 -10.75
C LEU A 129 9.54 -11.72 -11.05
N LEU A 130 8.65 -12.13 -11.93
CA LEU A 130 7.46 -11.35 -12.28
C LEU A 130 6.51 -11.19 -11.08
N SER A 131 6.27 -12.25 -10.32
CA SER A 131 5.46 -12.20 -9.10
C SER A 131 6.02 -11.22 -8.08
N HIS A 132 7.34 -11.30 -7.82
CA HIS A 132 8.00 -10.44 -6.86
C HIS A 132 8.07 -8.99 -7.33
N ALA A 133 8.34 -8.74 -8.61
CA ALA A 133 8.35 -7.39 -9.18
C ALA A 133 6.94 -6.75 -9.09
N THR A 134 5.90 -7.50 -9.44
CA THR A 134 4.51 -7.03 -9.35
C THR A 134 4.12 -6.71 -7.91
N ARG A 135 4.45 -7.60 -6.97
CA ARG A 135 4.21 -7.37 -5.54
C ARG A 135 4.95 -6.13 -5.03
N SER A 136 6.22 -5.99 -5.39
CA SER A 136 7.05 -4.84 -4.98
C SER A 136 6.48 -3.55 -5.54
N TYR A 137 6.09 -3.55 -6.81
CA TYR A 137 5.50 -2.40 -7.47
C TYR A 137 4.21 -1.95 -6.74
N TYR A 138 3.22 -2.82 -6.59
CA TYR A 138 1.98 -2.44 -5.92
C TYR A 138 2.14 -2.18 -4.42
N GLY A 139 3.13 -2.81 -3.78
CA GLY A 139 3.50 -2.50 -2.39
C GLY A 139 4.09 -1.09 -2.20
N SER A 140 4.56 -0.47 -3.29
CA SER A 140 5.08 0.89 -3.30
C SER A 140 4.10 1.91 -3.88
N THR A 141 2.85 1.53 -4.13
CA THR A 141 1.84 2.42 -4.72
C THR A 141 0.84 2.93 -3.69
N GLU A 142 0.34 4.13 -3.94
CA GLU A 142 -0.74 4.73 -3.17
C GLU A 142 -1.82 5.27 -4.10
N TRP A 143 -3.05 4.96 -3.78
CA TRP A 143 -4.19 5.54 -4.45
C TRP A 143 -4.81 6.60 -3.56
N LEU A 144 -4.57 7.84 -3.91
CA LEU A 144 -5.08 9.02 -3.20
C LEU A 144 -6.21 9.69 -3.99
N VAL A 145 -6.87 10.63 -3.35
CA VAL A 145 -7.82 11.57 -3.97
C VAL A 145 -7.55 12.97 -3.46
N ASP A 146 -7.67 13.95 -4.32
CA ASP A 146 -7.64 15.36 -3.93
C ASP A 146 -8.98 15.81 -3.29
N GLU A 147 -9.03 17.06 -2.85
CA GLU A 147 -10.23 17.67 -2.25
C GLU A 147 -11.45 17.70 -3.19
N LYS A 148 -11.23 17.62 -4.50
CA LYS A 148 -12.28 17.57 -5.52
C LYS A 148 -12.72 16.15 -5.86
N GLY A 149 -12.06 15.14 -5.26
CA GLY A 149 -12.30 13.73 -5.54
C GLY A 149 -11.63 13.21 -6.81
N LYS A 150 -10.70 13.99 -7.43
CA LYS A 150 -9.88 13.52 -8.55
C LYS A 150 -8.91 12.47 -8.03
N PRO A 151 -8.81 11.29 -8.66
CA PRO A 151 -7.85 10.27 -8.26
C PRO A 151 -6.41 10.74 -8.50
N LEU A 152 -5.52 10.34 -7.62
CA LEU A 152 -4.09 10.58 -7.68
C LEU A 152 -3.38 9.24 -7.48
N TRP A 153 -2.76 8.76 -8.55
CA TRP A 153 -1.93 7.57 -8.50
C TRP A 153 -0.51 7.95 -8.16
N VAL A 154 0.04 7.35 -7.12
CA VAL A 154 1.39 7.61 -6.62
C VAL A 154 2.17 6.31 -6.60
N VAL A 155 3.37 6.36 -7.13
CA VAL A 155 4.38 5.29 -7.02
C VAL A 155 5.55 5.85 -6.25
N ASN A 156 5.85 5.25 -5.10
CA ASN A 156 6.96 5.68 -4.24
C ASN A 156 8.25 4.99 -4.67
N GLU A 157 9.31 5.75 -4.80
CA GLU A 157 10.64 5.23 -5.05
C GLU A 157 11.24 4.68 -3.74
N GLY A 158 11.02 3.38 -3.51
CA GLY A 158 11.64 2.65 -2.43
C GLY A 158 11.45 3.30 -1.05
N GLU A 159 12.48 3.20 -0.24
CA GLU A 159 12.51 3.73 1.13
C GLU A 159 12.62 5.26 1.22
N TYR A 160 12.99 5.93 0.13
CA TYR A 160 13.02 7.39 0.07
C TYR A 160 11.64 8.03 0.02
N LEU A 161 10.60 7.24 -0.29
CA LEU A 161 9.23 7.72 -0.47
C LEU A 161 9.14 8.91 -1.45
N MET A 162 10.04 8.95 -2.44
CA MET A 162 9.99 9.91 -3.52
C MET A 162 8.82 9.57 -4.43
N MET A 163 7.92 10.51 -4.61
CA MET A 163 6.68 10.26 -5.35
C MET A 163 6.86 10.46 -6.84
N ASN A 164 6.44 9.47 -7.62
CA ASN A 164 6.34 9.55 -9.08
C ASN A 164 7.59 10.13 -9.75
N THR A 165 8.75 9.50 -9.52
CA THR A 165 9.96 9.83 -10.26
C THR A 165 9.72 9.62 -11.76
N LEU A 166 9.94 10.64 -12.58
CA LEU A 166 9.45 10.69 -13.97
C LEU A 166 10.06 9.62 -14.88
N ASP A 167 11.35 9.38 -14.77
CA ASP A 167 12.05 8.33 -15.53
C ASP A 167 11.57 6.92 -15.12
N LEU A 168 11.39 6.67 -13.83
CA LEU A 168 10.81 5.41 -13.35
C LEU A 168 9.36 5.25 -13.80
N THR A 169 8.59 6.34 -13.88
CA THR A 169 7.24 6.31 -14.45
C THR A 169 7.26 5.86 -15.91
N VAL A 170 8.23 6.30 -16.69
CA VAL A 170 8.40 5.87 -18.08
C VAL A 170 8.76 4.39 -18.16
N ASP A 171 9.66 3.91 -17.30
CA ASP A 171 10.08 2.50 -17.28
C ASP A 171 8.93 1.54 -16.89
N MET A 172 8.09 1.96 -15.95
CA MET A 172 6.96 1.16 -15.45
C MET A 172 5.70 1.27 -16.32
N MET A 173 5.59 2.26 -17.21
CA MET A 173 4.36 2.54 -17.94
C MET A 173 3.90 1.38 -18.81
N PHE A 174 4.80 0.56 -19.37
CA PHE A 174 4.42 -0.59 -20.21
C PHE A 174 3.64 -1.65 -19.44
N PHE A 175 4.01 -1.88 -18.17
CA PHE A 175 3.26 -2.75 -17.27
C PHE A 175 1.87 -2.17 -17.01
N GLU A 176 1.80 -0.90 -16.61
CA GLU A 176 0.52 -0.24 -16.30
C GLU A 176 -0.36 -0.04 -17.53
N LEU A 177 0.18 0.24 -18.71
CA LEU A 177 -0.61 0.30 -19.95
C LEU A 177 -1.31 -1.02 -20.25
N ARG A 178 -0.75 -2.13 -19.80
CA ARG A 178 -1.36 -3.45 -19.95
C ARG A 178 -2.55 -3.65 -19.03
N TRP A 179 -2.46 -3.19 -17.78
CA TRP A 179 -3.40 -3.54 -16.71
C TRP A 179 -4.28 -2.36 -16.26
N ASN A 180 -3.67 -1.18 -16.13
CA ASN A 180 -4.30 0.00 -15.54
C ASN A 180 -3.91 1.28 -16.31
N ALA A 181 -4.14 1.34 -17.60
CA ALA A 181 -3.72 2.46 -18.46
C ALA A 181 -4.10 3.86 -17.93
N TRP A 182 -5.15 3.94 -17.12
CA TRP A 182 -5.58 5.18 -16.47
C TRP A 182 -4.55 5.74 -15.50
N THR A 183 -3.73 4.90 -14.85
CA THR A 183 -2.70 5.33 -13.89
C THR A 183 -1.60 6.11 -14.60
N VAL A 184 -1.16 5.61 -15.76
CA VAL A 184 -0.16 6.30 -16.61
C VAL A 184 -0.65 7.68 -16.99
N ARG A 185 -1.86 7.76 -17.51
CA ARG A 185 -2.47 9.04 -17.87
C ARG A 185 -2.57 9.97 -16.66
N ASN A 186 -3.00 9.46 -15.53
CA ASN A 186 -3.15 10.23 -14.29
C ASN A 186 -1.82 10.82 -13.82
N VAL A 187 -0.74 10.04 -13.82
CA VAL A 187 0.60 10.53 -13.43
C VAL A 187 1.10 11.60 -14.42
N LEU A 188 0.98 11.36 -15.72
CA LEU A 188 1.39 12.34 -16.73
C LEU A 188 0.59 13.65 -16.66
N GLU A 189 -0.72 13.58 -16.44
CA GLU A 189 -1.55 14.76 -16.21
C GLU A 189 -1.09 15.55 -14.97
N GLN A 190 -0.68 14.87 -13.90
CA GLN A 190 -0.14 15.55 -12.71
C GLN A 190 1.17 16.29 -13.04
N PHE A 191 2.08 15.68 -13.81
CA PHE A 191 3.30 16.35 -14.26
C PHE A 191 2.99 17.59 -15.07
N VAL A 192 2.08 17.50 -16.04
CA VAL A 192 1.68 18.63 -16.88
C VAL A 192 1.04 19.76 -16.06
N ASP A 193 0.11 19.38 -15.17
CA ASP A 193 -0.72 20.37 -14.45
C ASP A 193 0.02 21.07 -13.30
N ARG A 194 1.03 20.42 -12.67
CA ARG A 194 1.56 20.85 -11.39
C ARG A 194 3.09 20.86 -11.28
N TYR A 195 3.78 20.03 -12.08
CA TYR A 195 5.21 19.80 -11.97
C TYR A 195 5.97 20.13 -13.26
N SER A 196 5.33 20.92 -14.14
CA SER A 196 5.98 21.54 -15.29
C SER A 196 6.40 22.97 -14.96
N TYR A 197 7.45 23.43 -15.59
CA TYR A 197 7.97 24.79 -15.47
C TYR A 197 8.59 25.24 -16.78
N GLU A 198 8.67 26.58 -16.97
CA GLU A 198 9.46 27.13 -18.05
C GLU A 198 10.93 27.11 -17.65
N ASP A 199 11.74 26.48 -18.48
CA ASP A 199 13.17 26.36 -18.26
C ASP A 199 13.96 27.47 -18.95
N ALA A 200 15.20 27.66 -18.51
CA ALA A 200 16.16 28.53 -19.11
C ALA A 200 17.46 27.78 -19.37
N LEU A 201 18.00 27.94 -20.58
CA LEU A 201 19.21 27.26 -21.00
C LEU A 201 20.43 28.14 -20.78
N PHE A 202 21.48 27.57 -20.24
CA PHE A 202 22.81 28.15 -20.16
C PHE A 202 23.62 27.72 -21.38
N ASP A 203 24.11 28.68 -22.14
CA ASP A 203 25.07 28.43 -23.21
C ASP A 203 26.49 28.81 -22.72
N PRO A 204 27.41 27.83 -22.65
CA PRO A 204 28.78 28.09 -22.21
C PRO A 204 29.54 29.08 -23.10
N THR A 205 29.09 29.34 -24.33
CA THR A 205 29.68 30.30 -25.24
C THR A 205 29.17 31.70 -25.01
N GLU A 206 28.04 31.86 -24.33
CA GLU A 206 27.39 33.12 -23.95
C GLU A 206 27.06 33.14 -22.46
N PRO A 207 28.05 33.09 -21.55
CA PRO A 207 27.85 32.81 -20.13
C PRO A 207 27.01 33.84 -19.38
N ASP A 208 26.85 35.02 -19.90
CA ASP A 208 26.04 36.11 -19.31
C ASP A 208 24.62 36.18 -19.88
N VAL A 209 24.25 35.26 -20.79
CA VAL A 209 22.95 35.28 -21.47
C VAL A 209 22.19 33.98 -21.10
N MET A 210 20.98 34.16 -20.57
CA MET A 210 20.05 33.04 -20.39
C MET A 210 19.08 32.95 -21.57
N HIS A 211 19.04 31.81 -22.21
CA HIS A 211 18.17 31.56 -23.37
C HIS A 211 16.88 30.87 -22.92
N PRO A 212 15.73 31.14 -23.55
CA PRO A 212 14.50 30.41 -23.29
C PRO A 212 14.68 28.91 -23.59
N GLY A 213 14.40 28.06 -22.62
CA GLY A 213 14.55 26.60 -22.76
C GLY A 213 13.30 25.89 -23.25
N GLY A 214 12.14 26.39 -22.88
CA GLY A 214 10.87 25.69 -23.11
C GLY A 214 10.27 25.08 -21.83
N ILE A 215 9.37 24.15 -21.99
CA ILE A 215 8.72 23.48 -20.86
C ILE A 215 9.52 22.26 -20.45
N SER A 216 9.91 22.23 -19.19
CA SER A 216 10.56 21.11 -18.53
C SER A 216 9.69 20.55 -17.40
N PHE A 217 10.00 19.38 -16.93
CA PHE A 217 9.29 18.72 -15.84
C PHE A 217 10.24 18.48 -14.66
N ALA A 218 9.69 18.55 -13.45
CA ALA A 218 10.42 18.14 -12.26
C ALA A 218 10.81 16.67 -12.36
N HIS A 219 11.93 16.29 -11.73
CA HIS A 219 12.39 14.91 -11.67
C HIS A 219 11.37 14.01 -10.97
N ASP A 220 10.76 14.50 -9.91
CA ASP A 220 9.78 13.81 -9.07
C ASP A 220 8.76 14.80 -8.50
N MET A 221 7.79 14.29 -7.77
CA MET A 221 6.74 15.10 -7.13
C MET A 221 7.03 15.41 -5.65
N GLY A 222 8.26 15.18 -5.18
CA GLY A 222 8.69 15.39 -3.81
C GLY A 222 8.55 14.14 -2.93
N VAL A 223 8.84 14.30 -1.65
CA VAL A 223 8.77 13.22 -0.65
C VAL A 223 7.37 13.15 -0.04
N ALA A 224 6.82 11.95 0.07
CA ALA A 224 5.53 11.73 0.73
C ALA A 224 5.60 12.16 2.20
N ASN A 225 4.59 12.91 2.64
CA ASN A 225 4.39 13.28 4.04
C ASN A 225 3.15 12.56 4.57
N HIS A 226 3.34 11.62 5.45
CA HIS A 226 2.30 10.87 6.14
C HIS A 226 2.02 11.43 7.54
#